data_ba9ea2baf13211247aa7fc2228f361ce
#
_entry.id   ba9ea2baf13211247aa7fc2228f361ce
#
_cell.length_a   1.000
_cell.length_b   1.000
_cell.length_c   1.000
_cell.angle_alpha   90.00
_cell.angle_beta   90.00
_cell.angle_gamma   90.00
#
_symmetry.space_group_name_H-M   'P 1'
#
loop_
_entity.id
_entity.type
_entity.pdbx_description
1 polymer ?
#
loop_
_entity_poly.entity_id
_entity_poly.type
_entity_poly.pdbx_seq_one_letter_code
_entity_poly.pdbx_strand_id
1 'polypeptide(L)'
;MGEKDIDLDALSALSSQMGRERWRALSDAAQVVANYLACHPRVEAVRYPGLKTDPDFARAAGKLVGGFGPYVAFRLTGAPAGEWCRWEADERDAREQVMELEVTIP
;
A
#
# COMPACT_ATOMS: atom_id res chain seq x y z
N MET A 1 12.72 -15.36 6.16
CA MET A 1 11.89 -14.67 5.18
C MET A 1 11.11 -13.57 5.86
N GLY A 2 11.55 -12.36 5.68
CA GLY A 2 10.93 -11.22 6.31
C GLY A 2 10.15 -10.32 5.38
N GLU A 3 10.05 -10.66 4.11
CA GLU A 3 9.38 -9.82 3.14
C GLU A 3 7.96 -10.25 2.87
N LYS A 4 7.08 -9.26 2.75
CA LYS A 4 5.69 -9.48 2.38
C LYS A 4 5.60 -9.66 0.87
N ASP A 5 4.95 -10.73 0.45
CA ASP A 5 4.72 -10.96 -0.97
C ASP A 5 3.51 -10.17 -1.47
N ILE A 6 3.63 -9.63 -2.67
CA ILE A 6 2.54 -8.92 -3.33
C ILE A 6 1.99 -9.83 -4.43
N ASP A 7 0.69 -10.13 -4.33
CA ASP A 7 0.01 -10.97 -5.31
C ASP A 7 -0.62 -10.08 -6.40
N LEU A 8 0.13 -9.90 -7.49
CA LEU A 8 -0.31 -9.05 -8.60
C LEU A 8 -1.52 -9.63 -9.34
N ASP A 9 -1.65 -10.95 -9.40
CA ASP A 9 -2.81 -11.57 -10.03
C ASP A 9 -4.08 -11.29 -9.24
N ALA A 10 -4.00 -11.38 -7.93
CA ALA A 10 -5.14 -11.05 -7.06
C ALA A 10 -5.52 -9.58 -7.19
N LEU A 11 -4.54 -8.69 -7.28
CA LEU A 11 -4.80 -7.26 -7.45
C LEU A 11 -5.44 -6.98 -8.80
N SER A 12 -4.99 -7.63 -9.86
CA SER A 12 -5.59 -7.48 -11.18
C SER A 12 -7.04 -7.94 -11.19
N ALA A 13 -7.34 -9.07 -10.57
CA ALA A 13 -8.71 -9.58 -10.45
C ALA A 13 -9.58 -8.62 -9.63
N LEU A 14 -9.08 -8.09 -8.53
CA LEU A 14 -9.79 -7.13 -7.71
C LEU A 14 -10.11 -5.86 -8.49
N SER A 15 -9.16 -5.37 -9.28
CA SER A 15 -9.35 -4.20 -10.13
C SER A 15 -10.53 -4.40 -11.09
N SER A 16 -10.62 -5.57 -11.71
CA SER A 16 -11.71 -5.90 -12.62
C SER A 16 -13.05 -5.94 -11.92
N GLN A 17 -13.10 -6.46 -10.70
CA GLN A 17 -14.32 -6.57 -9.93
C GLN A 17 -14.78 -5.22 -9.38
N MET A 18 -13.84 -4.37 -9.00
CA MET A 18 -14.13 -3.10 -8.34
C MET A 18 -14.62 -2.02 -9.30
N GLY A 19 -14.13 -2.05 -10.52
CA GLY A 19 -14.41 -1.02 -11.50
C GLY A 19 -13.35 0.08 -11.49
N ARG A 20 -13.22 0.75 -12.62
CA ARG A 20 -12.12 1.67 -12.89
C ARG A 20 -12.07 2.86 -11.94
N GLU A 21 -13.21 3.49 -11.72
CA GLU A 21 -13.23 4.71 -10.91
C GLU A 21 -12.88 4.45 -9.45
N ARG A 22 -13.47 3.41 -8.89
CA ARG A 22 -13.22 3.05 -7.50
C ARG A 22 -11.78 2.57 -7.31
N TRP A 23 -11.31 1.74 -8.24
CA TRP A 23 -9.92 1.28 -8.23
C TRP A 23 -8.95 2.45 -8.21
N ARG A 24 -9.22 3.45 -9.08
CA ARG A 24 -8.38 4.63 -9.16
C ARG A 24 -8.39 5.43 -7.86
N ALA A 25 -9.58 5.66 -7.31
CA ALA A 25 -9.72 6.44 -6.07
C ALA A 25 -9.00 5.78 -4.91
N LEU A 26 -9.21 4.47 -4.73
CA LEU A 26 -8.55 3.73 -3.65
C LEU A 26 -7.03 3.64 -3.86
N SER A 27 -6.61 3.48 -5.11
CA SER A 27 -5.18 3.43 -5.44
C SER A 27 -4.49 4.76 -5.17
N ASP A 28 -5.14 5.88 -5.49
CA ASP A 28 -4.59 7.20 -5.23
C ASP A 28 -4.41 7.44 -3.73
N ALA A 29 -5.41 7.05 -2.94
CA ALA A 29 -5.32 7.17 -1.48
C ALA A 29 -4.21 6.28 -0.93
N ALA A 30 -4.12 5.05 -1.41
CA ALA A 30 -3.07 4.13 -0.99
C ALA A 30 -1.68 4.64 -1.35
N GLN A 31 -1.54 5.29 -2.50
CA GLN A 31 -0.27 5.88 -2.91
C GLN A 31 0.19 6.96 -1.92
N VAL A 32 -0.73 7.81 -1.49
CA VAL A 32 -0.43 8.84 -0.49
C VAL A 32 -0.02 8.21 0.83
N VAL A 33 -0.77 7.20 1.28
CA VAL A 33 -0.46 6.48 2.51
C VAL A 33 0.91 5.80 2.42
N ALA A 34 1.21 5.16 1.30
CA ALA A 34 2.49 4.47 1.12
C ALA A 34 3.66 5.46 1.17
N ASN A 35 3.53 6.62 0.53
CA ASN A 35 4.56 7.65 0.57
C ASN A 35 4.76 8.18 1.99
N TYR A 36 3.67 8.40 2.72
CA TYR A 36 3.74 8.82 4.11
C TYR A 36 4.49 7.80 4.97
N LEU A 37 4.13 6.53 4.83
CA LEU A 37 4.75 5.47 5.62
C LEU A 37 6.23 5.27 5.25
N ALA A 38 6.57 5.42 3.98
CA ALA A 38 7.95 5.28 3.54
C ALA A 38 8.88 6.35 4.16
N CYS A 39 8.31 7.48 4.56
CA CYS A 39 9.06 8.57 5.18
C CYS A 39 8.90 8.63 6.69
N HIS A 40 8.13 7.71 7.28
CA HIS A 40 7.83 7.75 8.71
C HIS A 40 8.99 7.16 9.53
N PRO A 41 9.47 7.86 10.57
CA PRO A 41 10.64 7.41 11.33
C PRO A 41 10.42 6.11 12.12
N ARG A 42 9.17 5.74 12.40
CA ARG A 42 8.85 4.52 13.12
C ARG A 42 8.53 3.35 12.19
N VAL A 43 8.59 3.56 10.88
CA VAL A 43 8.32 2.50 9.89
C VAL A 43 9.64 2.05 9.30
N GLU A 44 9.94 0.76 9.49
CA GLU A 44 11.18 0.17 9.03
C GLU A 44 11.12 -0.25 7.55
N ALA A 45 9.96 -0.72 7.12
CA ALA A 45 9.79 -1.21 5.76
C ALA A 45 8.36 -0.99 5.29
N VAL A 46 8.20 -0.71 4.00
CA VAL A 46 6.89 -0.56 3.35
C VAL A 46 6.89 -1.37 2.06
N ARG A 47 5.81 -2.10 1.82
CA ARG A 47 5.59 -2.80 0.56
C ARG A 47 4.32 -2.25 -0.08
N TYR A 48 4.48 -1.62 -1.23
CA TYR A 48 3.38 -1.14 -2.06
C TYR A 48 3.87 -1.10 -3.50
N PRO A 49 3.17 -1.77 -4.43
CA PRO A 49 3.66 -1.88 -5.81
C PRO A 49 3.72 -0.55 -6.55
N GLY A 50 3.07 0.49 -6.04
CA GLY A 50 3.14 1.84 -6.61
C GLY A 50 4.35 2.66 -6.16
N LEU A 51 5.17 2.15 -5.26
CA LEU A 51 6.40 2.82 -4.88
C LEU A 51 7.52 2.44 -5.85
N LYS A 52 8.21 3.44 -6.39
CA LYS A 52 9.30 3.18 -7.34
C LYS A 52 10.43 2.37 -6.74
N THR A 53 10.58 2.43 -5.42
CA THR A 53 11.59 1.66 -4.69
C THR A 53 11.17 0.23 -4.39
N ASP A 54 9.90 -0.11 -4.64
CA ASP A 54 9.43 -1.46 -4.39
C ASP A 54 9.96 -2.42 -5.45
N PRO A 55 10.46 -3.61 -5.06
CA PRO A 55 11.02 -4.56 -6.03
C PRO A 55 10.02 -5.05 -7.07
N ASP A 56 8.73 -4.94 -6.81
CA ASP A 56 7.69 -5.37 -7.74
C ASP A 56 7.13 -4.23 -8.61
N PHE A 57 7.65 -3.01 -8.46
CA PHE A 57 7.11 -1.85 -9.17
C PHE A 57 7.04 -2.07 -10.68
N ALA A 58 8.13 -2.52 -11.29
CA ALA A 58 8.19 -2.68 -12.74
C ALA A 58 7.19 -3.72 -13.23
N ARG A 59 7.08 -4.86 -12.53
CA ARG A 59 6.10 -5.90 -12.87
C ARG A 59 4.67 -5.38 -12.72
N ALA A 60 4.42 -4.67 -11.64
CA ALA A 60 3.10 -4.12 -11.35
C ALA A 60 2.70 -3.08 -12.40
N ALA A 61 3.64 -2.22 -12.79
CA ALA A 61 3.38 -1.19 -13.80
C ALA A 61 3.00 -1.80 -15.14
N GLY A 62 3.54 -2.98 -15.46
CA GLY A 62 3.19 -3.68 -16.68
C GLY A 62 1.91 -4.48 -16.61
N LYS A 63 1.39 -4.74 -15.41
CA LYS A 63 0.23 -5.60 -15.22
C LYS A 63 -1.03 -4.86 -14.77
N LEU A 64 -0.87 -3.85 -13.93
CA LEU A 64 -2.00 -3.11 -13.37
C LEU A 64 -2.26 -1.83 -14.16
N VAL A 65 -3.53 -1.48 -14.31
CA VAL A 65 -3.95 -0.29 -15.06
C VAL A 65 -4.79 0.58 -14.13
N GLY A 66 -4.52 1.88 -14.14
CA GLY A 66 -5.32 2.86 -13.39
C GLY A 66 -4.98 2.97 -11.92
N GLY A 67 -3.93 2.29 -11.46
CA GLY A 67 -3.46 2.35 -10.08
C GLY A 67 -2.86 1.04 -9.62
N PHE A 68 -2.30 1.05 -8.42
CA PHE A 68 -1.55 -0.08 -7.88
C PHE A 68 -2.26 -0.79 -6.73
N GLY A 69 -3.51 -0.45 -6.48
CA GLY A 69 -4.34 -1.15 -5.52
C GLY A 69 -4.49 -0.45 -4.18
N PRO A 70 -5.39 -0.97 -3.34
CA PRO A 70 -5.75 -0.33 -2.07
C PRO A 70 -4.94 -0.79 -0.87
N TYR A 71 -4.01 -1.75 -1.02
CA TYR A 71 -3.34 -2.37 0.12
C TYR A 71 -1.90 -1.91 0.25
N VAL A 72 -1.56 -1.40 1.44
CA VAL A 72 -0.20 -1.03 1.79
C VAL A 72 0.23 -1.88 2.98
N ALA A 73 1.34 -2.60 2.84
CA ALA A 73 1.90 -3.37 3.95
C ALA A 73 3.09 -2.61 4.52
N PHE A 74 3.23 -2.62 5.84
CA PHE A 74 4.34 -1.94 6.48
C PHE A 74 4.74 -2.67 7.76
N ARG A 75 5.98 -2.45 8.17
CA ARG A 75 6.53 -3.05 9.39
C ARG A 75 7.10 -1.93 10.26
N LEU A 76 6.73 -1.97 11.53
CA LEU A 76 7.20 -0.96 12.49
C LEU A 76 8.60 -1.30 12.98
N THR A 77 9.39 -0.28 13.26
CA THR A 77 10.72 -0.42 13.84
C THR A 77 10.61 -1.15 15.19
N GLY A 78 11.43 -2.18 15.35
CA GLY A 78 11.44 -2.99 16.57
C GLY A 78 10.43 -4.11 16.61
N ALA A 79 9.56 -4.23 15.59
CA ALA A 79 8.63 -5.34 15.52
C ALA A 79 9.38 -6.64 15.18
N PRO A 80 8.88 -7.80 15.64
CA PRO A 80 9.48 -9.09 15.27
C PRO A 80 9.49 -9.27 13.76
N ALA A 81 10.52 -9.96 13.26
CA ALA A 81 10.64 -10.26 11.84
C ALA A 81 9.40 -11.03 11.35
N GLY A 82 8.85 -10.62 10.23
CA GLY A 82 7.67 -11.24 9.65
C GLY A 82 6.36 -10.70 10.20
N GLU A 83 6.40 -9.78 11.16
CA GLU A 83 5.19 -9.17 11.69
C GLU A 83 4.87 -7.90 10.92
N TRP A 84 3.97 -8.03 9.94
CA TRP A 84 3.57 -6.94 9.07
C TRP A 84 2.19 -6.44 9.42
N CYS A 85 2.01 -5.12 9.30
CA CYS A 85 0.73 -4.46 9.37
C CYS A 85 0.23 -4.21 7.96
N ARG A 86 -1.07 -4.05 7.80
CA ARG A 86 -1.65 -3.73 6.50
C ARG A 86 -2.66 -2.60 6.66
N TRP A 87 -2.56 -1.62 5.77
CA TRP A 87 -3.56 -0.59 5.63
C TRP A 87 -4.35 -0.86 4.36
N GLU A 88 -5.66 -0.86 4.48
CA GLU A 88 -6.54 -0.95 3.33
C GLU A 88 -7.15 0.42 3.10
N ALA A 89 -6.78 1.05 1.98
CA ALA A 89 -7.31 2.36 1.63
C ALA A 89 -8.82 2.28 1.38
N ASP A 90 -9.52 3.31 1.78
CA ASP A 90 -10.95 3.43 1.55
C ASP A 90 -11.25 4.72 0.78
N GLU A 91 -12.53 5.06 0.67
CA GLU A 91 -12.97 6.19 -0.16
C GLU A 91 -12.89 7.54 0.54
N ARG A 92 -12.44 7.57 1.79
CA ARG A 92 -12.23 8.84 2.51
C ARG A 92 -11.06 9.59 1.90
N ASP A 93 -10.97 10.87 2.20
CA ASP A 93 -9.82 11.68 1.81
C ASP A 93 -8.53 11.02 2.33
N ALA A 94 -7.50 11.01 1.48
CA ALA A 94 -6.22 10.40 1.85
C ALA A 94 -5.62 11.02 3.10
N ARG A 95 -5.85 12.31 3.31
CA ARG A 95 -5.36 13.02 4.48
C ARG A 95 -5.96 12.47 5.78
N GLU A 96 -7.25 12.14 5.76
CA GLU A 96 -7.89 11.55 6.93
C GLU A 96 -7.29 10.19 7.26
N GLN A 97 -6.99 9.41 6.24
CA GLN A 97 -6.38 8.10 6.42
C GLN A 97 -4.97 8.21 7.00
N VAL A 98 -4.18 9.17 6.53
CA VAL A 98 -2.86 9.44 7.09
C VAL A 98 -2.96 9.86 8.56
N MET A 99 -3.92 10.72 8.88
CA MET A 99 -4.11 11.17 10.27
C MET A 99 -4.49 10.02 11.19
N GLU A 100 -5.31 9.11 10.72
CA GLU A 100 -5.67 7.92 11.49
C GLU A 100 -4.43 7.06 11.76
N LEU A 101 -3.59 6.84 10.75
CA LEU A 101 -2.35 6.10 10.93
C LEU A 101 -1.40 6.78 11.89
N GLU A 102 -1.30 8.11 11.84
CA GLU A 102 -0.42 8.86 12.71
C GLU A 102 -0.80 8.68 14.18
N VAL A 103 -2.09 8.59 14.47
CA VAL A 103 -2.57 8.32 15.83
C VAL A 103 -2.33 6.87 16.23
N THR A 104 -2.40 5.95 15.28
CA THR A 104 -2.28 4.50 15.52
C THR A 104 -0.82 4.06 15.72
N ILE A 105 0.10 4.67 14.98
CA ILE A 105 1.52 4.31 15.08
C ILE A 105 2.12 4.95 16.33
N PRO A 106 2.73 4.15 17.23
CA PRO A 106 3.29 4.65 18.48
C PRO A 106 4.46 5.60 18.34
#